data_25539419300f30db4e8caa96ac27bd4e
#
_entry.id   25539419300f30db4e8caa96ac27bd4e
#
_cell.length_a   1.000
_cell.length_b   1.000
_cell.length_c   1.000
_cell.angle_alpha   90.00
_cell.angle_beta   90.00
_cell.angle_gamma   90.00
#
_symmetry.space_group_name_H-M   'P 1'
#
loop_
_entity.id
_entity.type
_entity.pdbx_description
1 polymer ?
#
loop_
_entity_poly.entity_id
_entity_poly.type
_entity_poly.pdbx_seq_one_letter_code
_entity_poly.pdbx_strand_id
1 'polypeptide(L)'
;MEDKPFTSGIIGDPTETGTAELYVLCEGLFNQNNSSLARFSFGNQQMVRDYFKAVNHRGLGDTANDMAIYGSKVYVVVNISSTVEVIDFRTGTSLKQIQMQAENGSSRQPRYITFHKEKAYVCSYDGTVARIDTTSLSIDAITTVGRNPDGICVQNEKLYICLLYTSDAAD
;
A
#
# COMPACT_ATOMS: atom_id res chain seq x y z
N MET A 1 2.54 20.95 -22.59
CA MET A 1 2.64 20.70 -21.13
C MET A 1 3.33 19.36 -20.99
N GLU A 2 4.64 19.37 -20.76
CA GLU A 2 5.42 18.14 -20.71
C GLU A 2 4.99 17.35 -19.47
N ASP A 3 4.49 16.17 -19.75
CA ASP A 3 4.19 15.15 -18.75
C ASP A 3 5.52 14.66 -18.17
N LYS A 4 6.00 15.34 -17.12
CA LYS A 4 7.15 14.84 -16.38
C LYS A 4 6.66 13.62 -15.62
N PRO A 5 7.25 12.44 -15.87
CA PRO A 5 6.95 11.30 -15.05
C PRO A 5 7.18 11.70 -13.59
N PHE A 6 6.23 11.34 -12.72
CA PHE A 6 6.36 11.53 -11.29
C PHE A 6 7.64 10.82 -10.86
N THR A 7 8.72 11.57 -10.77
CA THR A 7 9.88 11.08 -10.05
C THR A 7 9.45 11.05 -8.60
N SER A 8 8.99 9.88 -8.16
CA SER A 8 8.91 9.57 -6.73
C SER A 8 10.28 9.94 -6.17
N GLY A 9 10.33 11.06 -5.45
CA GLY A 9 11.58 11.51 -4.89
C GLY A 9 12.22 10.36 -4.15
N ILE A 10 13.46 10.07 -4.53
CA ILE A 10 14.41 9.27 -3.78
C ILE A 10 14.25 7.73 -3.97
N ILE A 11 14.42 7.28 -5.19
CA ILE A 11 15.33 6.16 -5.36
C ILE A 11 16.53 6.82 -6.02
N GLY A 12 17.54 7.19 -5.26
CA GLY A 12 18.85 7.50 -5.81
C GLY A 12 19.24 6.32 -6.69
N ASP A 13 19.93 6.59 -7.81
CA ASP A 13 20.46 5.54 -8.65
C ASP A 13 21.14 4.53 -7.71
N PRO A 14 20.78 3.25 -7.74
CA PRO A 14 21.40 2.21 -6.88
C PRO A 14 22.92 2.11 -7.08
N THR A 15 23.47 2.80 -8.07
CA THR A 15 24.90 2.94 -8.30
C THR A 15 25.53 4.12 -7.56
N GLU A 16 24.71 5.05 -6.99
CA GLU A 16 25.27 6.10 -6.14
C GLU A 16 25.68 5.54 -4.78
N THR A 17 26.95 5.60 -4.52
CA THR A 17 27.56 5.17 -3.26
C THR A 17 27.06 6.01 -2.09
N GLY A 18 26.24 5.44 -1.22
CA GLY A 18 26.10 6.00 0.10
C GLY A 18 24.81 5.74 0.86
N THR A 19 23.61 5.87 0.29
CA THR A 19 22.38 5.89 1.10
C THR A 19 21.16 5.24 0.46
N ALA A 20 21.32 4.60 -0.70
CA ALA A 20 20.21 3.92 -1.33
C ALA A 20 19.75 2.72 -0.50
N GLU A 21 18.46 2.58 -0.35
CA GLU A 21 17.82 1.49 0.39
C GLU A 21 16.79 0.81 -0.49
N LEU A 22 16.65 -0.50 -0.33
CA LEU A 22 15.63 -1.30 -0.98
C LEU A 22 14.68 -1.85 0.07
N TYR A 23 13.39 -1.60 -0.10
CA TYR A 23 12.35 -2.27 0.65
C TYR A 23 11.76 -3.40 -0.18
N VAL A 24 11.61 -4.56 0.43
CA VAL A 24 10.99 -5.73 -0.19
C VAL A 24 9.81 -6.16 0.66
N LEU A 25 8.62 -6.05 0.08
CA LEU A 25 7.40 -6.54 0.71
C LEU A 25 7.22 -8.02 0.38
N CYS A 26 7.08 -8.85 1.40
CA CYS A 26 6.76 -10.26 1.28
C CYS A 26 5.32 -10.47 1.71
N GLU A 27 4.47 -10.92 0.79
CA GLU A 27 3.05 -11.16 1.03
C GLU A 27 2.80 -12.18 2.14
N GLY A 28 3.66 -13.19 2.22
CA GLY A 28 3.50 -14.30 3.13
C GLY A 28 2.56 -15.38 2.56
N LEU A 29 2.12 -16.26 3.43
CA LEU A 29 1.17 -17.31 3.10
C LEU A 29 -0.22 -16.95 3.64
N PHE A 30 -1.24 -17.19 2.83
CA PHE A 30 -2.65 -16.94 3.16
C PHE A 30 -3.04 -17.57 4.51
N ASN A 31 -3.67 -16.79 5.38
CA ASN A 31 -4.07 -17.16 6.74
C ASN A 31 -2.93 -17.59 7.68
N GLN A 32 -1.68 -17.17 7.39
CA GLN A 32 -0.55 -17.45 8.27
C GLN A 32 -0.09 -16.23 9.07
N ASN A 33 -0.63 -15.05 8.80
CA ASN A 33 -0.27 -13.80 9.48
C ASN A 33 1.26 -13.57 9.51
N ASN A 34 1.92 -13.84 8.39
CA ASN A 34 3.38 -13.84 8.27
C ASN A 34 3.92 -12.95 7.16
N SER A 35 3.15 -11.95 6.74
CA SER A 35 3.67 -10.90 5.86
C SER A 35 4.84 -10.18 6.52
N SER A 36 5.83 -9.80 5.75
CA SER A 36 7.00 -9.09 6.26
C SER A 36 7.49 -8.02 5.31
N LEU A 37 8.14 -7.01 5.86
CA LEU A 37 8.82 -5.95 5.13
C LEU A 37 10.32 -6.07 5.41
N ALA A 38 11.10 -6.43 4.41
CA ALA A 38 12.54 -6.44 4.49
C ALA A 38 13.14 -5.10 4.04
N ARG A 39 14.29 -4.75 4.59
CA ARG A 39 15.07 -3.57 4.20
C ARG A 39 16.50 -3.98 3.92
N PHE A 40 17.01 -3.59 2.76
CA PHE A 40 18.41 -3.73 2.39
C PHE A 40 19.05 -2.34 2.24
N SER A 41 20.19 -2.14 2.87
CA SER A 41 20.99 -0.93 2.75
C SER A 41 22.18 -1.19 1.83
N PHE A 42 22.27 -0.44 0.74
CA PHE A 42 23.40 -0.54 -0.20
C PHE A 42 24.69 0.02 0.39
N GLY A 43 24.60 0.97 1.31
CA GLY A 43 25.77 1.59 1.92
C GLY A 43 26.62 0.65 2.78
N ASN A 44 25.98 -0.22 3.55
CA ASN A 44 26.68 -1.21 4.40
C ASN A 44 26.42 -2.66 3.99
N GLN A 45 25.69 -2.90 2.90
CA GLN A 45 25.32 -4.21 2.36
C GLN A 45 24.61 -5.12 3.39
N GLN A 46 23.81 -4.53 4.28
CA GLN A 46 23.08 -5.24 5.32
C GLN A 46 21.62 -5.45 4.94
N MET A 47 21.11 -6.65 5.20
CA MET A 47 19.71 -7.02 5.04
C MET A 47 19.06 -7.26 6.41
N VAL A 48 17.98 -6.56 6.68
CA VAL A 48 17.06 -6.86 7.78
C VAL A 48 15.80 -7.49 7.20
N ARG A 49 15.62 -8.80 7.36
CA ARG A 49 14.57 -9.58 6.69
C ARG A 49 13.16 -9.24 7.15
N ASP A 50 12.96 -8.98 8.42
CA ASP A 50 11.67 -8.53 8.98
C ASP A 50 11.87 -7.20 9.69
N TYR A 51 12.16 -6.18 8.88
CA TYR A 51 12.47 -4.83 9.33
C TYR A 51 11.29 -4.22 10.08
N PHE A 52 10.06 -4.40 9.55
CA PHE A 52 8.88 -3.86 10.21
C PHE A 52 8.72 -4.40 11.64
N LYS A 53 8.86 -5.70 11.83
CA LYS A 53 8.76 -6.33 13.15
C LYS A 53 9.90 -5.93 14.07
N ALA A 54 11.12 -5.81 13.53
CA ALA A 54 12.27 -5.39 14.31
C ALA A 54 12.09 -3.97 14.90
N VAL A 55 11.46 -3.06 14.14
CA VAL A 55 11.22 -1.68 14.57
C VAL A 55 9.98 -1.54 15.44
N ASN A 56 8.89 -2.23 15.06
CA ASN A 56 7.56 -1.99 15.66
C ASN A 56 7.12 -3.04 16.68
N HIS A 57 7.92 -4.09 16.90
CA HIS A 57 7.68 -5.18 17.88
C HIS A 57 6.35 -5.93 17.67
N ARG A 58 5.82 -5.88 16.46
CA ARG A 58 4.62 -6.61 16.01
C ARG A 58 4.72 -7.03 14.56
N GLY A 59 3.95 -8.03 14.15
CA GLY A 59 3.86 -8.43 12.74
C GLY A 59 3.17 -7.37 11.88
N LEU A 60 3.44 -7.42 10.57
CA LEU A 60 2.81 -6.55 9.57
C LEU A 60 1.34 -6.96 9.33
N GLY A 61 1.06 -8.25 9.34
CA GLY A 61 -0.27 -8.80 9.13
C GLY A 61 -0.28 -10.00 8.17
N ASP A 62 -1.42 -10.24 7.58
CA ASP A 62 -1.69 -11.35 6.66
C ASP A 62 -1.95 -10.83 5.25
N THR A 63 -1.22 -11.37 4.29
CA THR A 63 -1.37 -11.10 2.86
C THR A 63 -1.17 -9.62 2.51
N ALA A 64 0.03 -9.10 2.77
CA ALA A 64 0.43 -7.75 2.36
C ALA A 64 0.79 -7.74 0.87
N ASN A 65 -0.05 -7.17 0.02
CA ASN A 65 0.04 -7.35 -1.42
C ASN A 65 0.43 -6.10 -2.22
N ASP A 66 0.43 -4.93 -1.62
CA ASP A 66 0.85 -3.70 -2.31
C ASP A 66 1.59 -2.75 -1.37
N MET A 67 2.54 -2.01 -1.91
CA MET A 67 3.33 -1.03 -1.18
C MET A 67 3.66 0.16 -2.07
N ALA A 68 3.44 1.35 -1.56
CA ALA A 68 3.80 2.56 -2.27
C ALA A 68 4.39 3.62 -1.33
N ILE A 69 5.27 4.45 -1.87
CA ILE A 69 5.87 5.58 -1.14
C ILE A 69 5.16 6.86 -1.58
N TYR A 70 4.71 7.65 -0.63
CA TYR A 70 4.17 8.97 -0.89
C TYR A 70 4.64 9.99 0.15
N GLY A 71 5.39 10.99 -0.30
CA GLY A 71 6.05 11.95 0.58
C GLY A 71 7.07 11.27 1.50
N SER A 72 6.93 11.47 2.80
CA SER A 72 7.79 10.85 3.83
C SER A 72 7.26 9.53 4.37
N LYS A 73 6.25 8.94 3.73
CA LYS A 73 5.54 7.77 4.25
C LYS A 73 5.57 6.60 3.27
N VAL A 74 5.63 5.39 3.82
CA VAL A 74 5.39 4.13 3.11
C VAL A 74 4.00 3.64 3.51
N TYR A 75 3.18 3.32 2.52
CA TYR A 75 1.85 2.75 2.72
C TYR A 75 1.90 1.29 2.28
N VAL A 76 1.50 0.40 3.15
CA VAL A 76 1.43 -1.05 2.88
C VAL A 76 -0.01 -1.50 2.99
N VAL A 77 -0.52 -2.07 1.90
CA VAL A 77 -1.88 -2.63 1.84
C VAL A 77 -1.85 -4.07 2.28
N VAL A 78 -2.57 -4.39 3.36
CA VAL A 78 -2.59 -5.73 3.96
C VAL A 78 -4.00 -6.32 3.82
N ASN A 79 -4.15 -7.21 2.84
CA ASN A 79 -5.44 -7.68 2.34
C ASN A 79 -6.28 -8.41 3.39
N ILE A 80 -5.82 -9.55 3.89
CA ILE A 80 -6.59 -10.39 4.81
C ILE A 80 -6.72 -9.74 6.19
N SER A 81 -5.68 -9.05 6.66
CA SER A 81 -5.78 -8.25 7.89
C SER A 81 -6.71 -7.05 7.73
N SER A 82 -7.11 -6.72 6.50
CA SER A 82 -7.99 -5.58 6.18
C SER A 82 -7.50 -4.27 6.76
N THR A 83 -6.23 -3.95 6.48
CA THR A 83 -5.58 -2.72 6.97
C THR A 83 -4.74 -2.06 5.89
N VAL A 84 -4.49 -0.76 6.07
CA VAL A 84 -3.39 -0.05 5.43
C VAL A 84 -2.44 0.40 6.53
N GLU A 85 -1.24 -0.14 6.52
CA GLU A 85 -0.17 0.26 7.43
C GLU A 85 0.56 1.46 6.87
N VAL A 86 0.69 2.53 7.65
CA VAL A 86 1.42 3.74 7.28
C VAL A 86 2.67 3.86 8.13
N ILE A 87 3.82 3.90 7.48
CA ILE A 87 5.13 3.81 8.10
C ILE A 87 5.93 5.06 7.76
N ASP A 88 6.66 5.62 8.71
CA ASP A 88 7.65 6.65 8.43
C ASP A 88 8.79 6.08 7.59
N PHE A 89 9.04 6.68 6.43
CA PHE A 89 10.01 6.17 5.45
C PHE A 89 11.44 6.08 6.01
N ARG A 90 11.85 7.00 6.88
CA ARG A 90 13.22 7.06 7.39
C ARG A 90 13.47 6.11 8.55
N THR A 91 12.50 6.04 9.46
CA THR A 91 12.66 5.32 10.74
C THR A 91 12.09 3.91 10.69
N GLY A 92 11.17 3.62 9.76
CA GLY A 92 10.41 2.38 9.73
C GLY A 92 9.34 2.29 10.81
N THR A 93 9.13 3.36 11.57
CA THR A 93 8.14 3.39 12.66
C THR A 93 6.73 3.46 12.10
N SER A 94 5.84 2.64 12.62
CA SER A 94 4.41 2.72 12.32
C SER A 94 3.83 4.04 12.80
N LEU A 95 3.28 4.81 11.87
CA LEU A 95 2.58 6.06 12.16
C LEU A 95 1.09 5.81 12.42
N LYS A 96 0.52 4.90 11.64
CA LYS A 96 -0.90 4.57 11.73
C LYS A 96 -1.19 3.22 11.07
N GLN A 97 -2.05 2.44 11.69
CA GLN A 97 -2.73 1.32 11.06
C GLN A 97 -4.18 1.73 10.81
N ILE A 98 -4.54 1.90 9.54
CA ILE A 98 -5.87 2.30 9.11
C ILE A 98 -6.70 1.04 8.92
N GLN A 99 -7.81 0.92 9.63
CA GLN A 99 -8.72 -0.21 9.51
C GLN A 99 -9.56 -0.07 8.25
N MET A 100 -9.55 -1.10 7.41
CA MET A 100 -10.32 -1.20 6.18
C MET A 100 -11.52 -2.13 6.38
N GLN A 101 -12.40 -1.73 7.29
CA GLN A 101 -13.61 -2.48 7.63
C GLN A 101 -14.86 -1.69 7.22
N ALA A 102 -15.91 -2.41 6.86
CA ALA A 102 -17.23 -1.82 6.65
C ALA A 102 -17.90 -1.52 8.01
N GLU A 103 -18.97 -0.74 8.00
CA GLU A 103 -19.71 -0.36 9.20
C GLU A 103 -20.25 -1.57 9.99
N ASN A 104 -20.56 -2.66 9.29
CA ASN A 104 -21.00 -3.92 9.90
C ASN A 104 -19.83 -4.77 10.43
N GLY A 105 -18.58 -4.27 10.38
CA GLY A 105 -17.39 -4.97 10.82
C GLY A 105 -16.81 -5.97 9.81
N SER A 106 -17.39 -6.14 8.63
CA SER A 106 -16.83 -7.03 7.61
C SER A 106 -15.54 -6.46 7.01
N SER A 107 -14.61 -7.36 6.66
CA SER A 107 -13.37 -7.01 5.97
C SER A 107 -13.66 -6.50 4.57
N ARG A 108 -13.05 -5.38 4.16
CA ARG A 108 -13.09 -4.88 2.78
C ARG A 108 -12.11 -5.57 1.86
N GLN A 109 -11.08 -6.21 2.42
CA GLN A 109 -10.01 -6.87 1.67
C GLN A 109 -9.32 -5.92 0.68
N PRO A 110 -8.58 -4.90 1.17
CA PRO A 110 -7.92 -3.91 0.33
C PRO A 110 -6.86 -4.57 -0.56
N ARG A 111 -6.68 -4.06 -1.78
CA ARG A 111 -5.80 -4.67 -2.80
C ARG A 111 -4.66 -3.77 -3.23
N TYR A 112 -4.97 -2.62 -3.81
CA TYR A 112 -3.98 -1.72 -4.41
C TYR A 112 -4.24 -0.28 -4.00
N ILE A 113 -3.15 0.51 -3.94
CA ILE A 113 -3.17 1.90 -3.55
C ILE A 113 -2.57 2.79 -4.64
N THR A 114 -3.15 3.95 -4.84
CA THR A 114 -2.61 5.02 -5.68
C THR A 114 -2.81 6.37 -5.00
N PHE A 115 -2.12 7.41 -5.51
CA PHE A 115 -2.15 8.74 -4.89
C PHE A 115 -2.48 9.82 -5.90
N HIS A 116 -3.19 10.82 -5.43
CA HIS A 116 -3.41 12.05 -6.17
C HIS A 116 -3.51 13.23 -5.19
N LYS A 117 -2.63 14.24 -5.35
CA LYS A 117 -2.53 15.37 -4.42
C LYS A 117 -2.35 14.87 -2.98
N GLU A 118 -3.16 15.32 -2.05
CA GLU A 118 -3.08 14.93 -0.61
C GLU A 118 -3.95 13.73 -0.26
N LYS A 119 -4.30 12.89 -1.24
CA LYS A 119 -5.20 11.76 -1.05
C LYS A 119 -4.58 10.46 -1.57
N ALA A 120 -4.75 9.41 -0.78
CA ALA A 120 -4.55 8.05 -1.21
C ALA A 120 -5.90 7.39 -1.54
N TYR A 121 -5.91 6.50 -2.51
CA TYR A 121 -7.10 5.76 -2.95
C TYR A 121 -6.78 4.28 -2.92
N VAL A 122 -7.56 3.52 -2.20
CA VAL A 122 -7.37 2.08 -2.00
C VAL A 122 -8.58 1.34 -2.53
N CYS A 123 -8.38 0.50 -3.55
CA CYS A 123 -9.43 -0.39 -4.02
C CYS A 123 -9.48 -1.68 -3.19
N SER A 124 -10.67 -2.23 -3.03
CA SER A 124 -10.92 -3.38 -2.14
C SER A 124 -11.87 -4.38 -2.79
N TYR A 125 -11.68 -5.67 -2.51
CA TYR A 125 -12.51 -6.75 -3.08
C TYR A 125 -13.97 -6.68 -2.73
N ASP A 126 -14.36 -5.95 -1.67
CA ASP A 126 -15.77 -5.69 -1.35
C ASP A 126 -16.50 -4.82 -2.39
N GLY A 127 -15.80 -4.37 -3.42
CA GLY A 127 -16.38 -3.54 -4.48
C GLY A 127 -16.24 -2.05 -4.24
N THR A 128 -15.41 -1.62 -3.29
CA THR A 128 -15.26 -0.22 -2.92
C THR A 128 -13.89 0.36 -3.23
N VAL A 129 -13.82 1.68 -3.29
CA VAL A 129 -12.61 2.48 -3.20
C VAL A 129 -12.73 3.40 -1.99
N ALA A 130 -11.79 3.28 -1.07
CA ALA A 130 -11.65 4.19 0.06
C ALA A 130 -10.67 5.32 -0.29
N ARG A 131 -11.03 6.56 0.04
CA ARG A 131 -10.15 7.72 -0.01
C ARG A 131 -9.62 8.01 1.39
N ILE A 132 -8.30 8.10 1.49
CA ILE A 132 -7.57 8.37 2.73
C ILE A 132 -6.91 9.74 2.60
N ASP A 133 -7.09 10.60 3.57
CA ASP A 133 -6.35 11.84 3.71
C ASP A 133 -4.91 11.52 4.18
N THR A 134 -3.89 11.98 3.43
CA THR A 134 -2.48 11.62 3.72
C THR A 134 -1.88 12.41 4.89
N THR A 135 -2.57 13.42 5.39
CA THR A 135 -2.17 14.22 6.55
C THR A 135 -2.76 13.67 7.83
N SER A 136 -4.08 13.51 7.87
CA SER A 136 -4.78 12.98 9.06
C SER A 136 -4.73 11.46 9.18
N LEU A 137 -4.35 10.76 8.10
CA LEU A 137 -4.31 9.30 8.00
C LEU A 137 -5.66 8.66 8.38
N SER A 138 -6.73 9.24 7.86
CA SER A 138 -8.10 8.77 8.07
C SER A 138 -8.85 8.62 6.75
N ILE A 139 -9.77 7.67 6.71
CA ILE A 139 -10.70 7.52 5.58
C ILE A 139 -11.69 8.68 5.63
N ASP A 140 -11.78 9.45 4.55
CA ASP A 140 -12.70 10.60 4.44
C ASP A 140 -13.81 10.41 3.40
N ALA A 141 -13.72 9.36 2.56
CA ALA A 141 -14.78 8.97 1.64
C ALA A 141 -14.66 7.50 1.23
N ILE A 142 -15.78 6.89 0.89
CA ILE A 142 -15.85 5.54 0.32
C ILE A 142 -16.85 5.58 -0.84
N THR A 143 -16.50 4.92 -1.96
CA THR A 143 -17.33 4.86 -3.16
C THR A 143 -17.42 3.42 -3.65
N THR A 144 -18.60 2.96 -4.01
CA THR A 144 -18.80 1.67 -4.68
C THR A 144 -18.47 1.81 -6.16
N VAL A 145 -17.69 0.87 -6.70
CA VAL A 145 -17.17 0.93 -8.08
C VAL A 145 -17.51 -0.31 -8.91
N GLY A 146 -17.81 -1.43 -8.28
CA GLY A 146 -18.14 -2.70 -8.95
C GLY A 146 -17.49 -3.88 -8.24
N ARG A 147 -17.66 -5.09 -8.78
CA ARG A 147 -17.20 -6.33 -8.13
C ARG A 147 -15.69 -6.54 -8.29
N ASN A 148 -15.04 -6.98 -7.21
CA ASN A 148 -13.64 -7.41 -7.18
C ASN A 148 -12.65 -6.43 -7.84
N PRO A 149 -12.53 -5.18 -7.38
CA PRO A 149 -11.49 -4.28 -7.84
C PRO A 149 -10.09 -4.85 -7.52
N ASP A 150 -9.22 -4.91 -8.55
CA ASP A 150 -7.88 -5.50 -8.43
C ASP A 150 -6.83 -4.72 -9.23
N GLY A 151 -6.88 -3.45 -9.15
CA GLY A 151 -5.93 -2.52 -9.75
C GLY A 151 -6.50 -1.12 -9.76
N ILE A 152 -5.67 -0.15 -9.47
CA ILE A 152 -6.06 1.25 -9.43
C ILE A 152 -4.90 2.15 -9.85
N CYS A 153 -5.17 3.14 -10.69
CA CYS A 153 -4.20 4.17 -11.02
C CYS A 153 -4.88 5.52 -11.23
N VAL A 154 -4.08 6.58 -11.22
CA VAL A 154 -4.53 7.95 -11.50
C VAL A 154 -3.87 8.45 -12.78
N GLN A 155 -4.68 9.00 -13.67
CA GLN A 155 -4.21 9.69 -14.87
C GLN A 155 -5.13 10.88 -15.16
N ASN A 156 -4.57 12.06 -15.41
CA ASN A 156 -5.34 13.28 -15.76
C ASN A 156 -6.50 13.56 -14.80
N GLU A 157 -6.24 13.53 -13.50
CA GLU A 157 -7.22 13.76 -12.43
C GLU A 157 -8.40 12.75 -12.39
N LYS A 158 -8.25 11.62 -13.07
CA LYS A 158 -9.22 10.53 -13.07
C LYS A 158 -8.64 9.28 -12.46
N LEU A 159 -9.45 8.57 -11.70
CA LEU A 159 -9.16 7.22 -11.21
C LEU A 159 -9.60 6.19 -12.25
N TYR A 160 -8.70 5.25 -12.52
CA TYR A 160 -8.99 4.07 -13.35
C TYR A 160 -8.87 2.85 -12.46
N ILE A 161 -9.89 1.99 -12.50
CA ILE A 161 -10.00 0.82 -11.63
C ILE A 161 -10.19 -0.40 -12.52
N CYS A 162 -9.33 -1.40 -12.33
CA CYS A 162 -9.48 -2.70 -12.95
C CYS A 162 -10.43 -3.54 -12.09
N LEU A 163 -11.45 -4.13 -12.73
CA LEU A 163 -12.38 -5.02 -12.06
C LEU A 163 -12.14 -6.45 -12.58
N LEU A 164 -11.95 -7.39 -11.65
CA LEU A 164 -11.90 -8.80 -12.01
C LEU A 164 -13.33 -9.33 -12.18
N TYR A 165 -13.83 -9.23 -13.39
CA TYR A 165 -15.01 -9.99 -13.78
C TYR A 165 -14.59 -11.36 -14.32
N THR A 166 -15.07 -12.41 -13.72
CA THR A 166 -15.47 -13.55 -14.53
C THR A 166 -16.83 -13.18 -15.11
N SER A 167 -16.86 -12.73 -16.35
CA SER A 167 -18.15 -12.52 -17.00
C SER A 167 -18.75 -13.90 -17.24
N ASP A 168 -19.77 -14.25 -16.50
CA ASP A 168 -20.84 -15.04 -17.08
C ASP A 168 -21.53 -14.12 -18.09
N ALA A 169 -20.89 -13.98 -19.25
CA ALA A 169 -21.52 -13.41 -20.42
C ALA A 169 -22.42 -14.51 -21.03
N ALA A 170 -23.52 -14.76 -20.37
CA ALA A 170 -24.60 -15.58 -20.86
C ALA A 170 -25.90 -15.12 -20.18
N ASP A 171 -26.39 -13.97 -20.65
CA ASP A 171 -27.82 -13.64 -20.71
C ASP A 171 -28.07 -12.64 -21.83
#